data_70a8eace429ff4ca04741c513e0bd604
#
_entry.id   70a8eace429ff4ca04741c513e0bd604
#
_cell.length_a   1.000
_cell.length_b   1.000
_cell.length_c   1.000
_cell.angle_alpha   90.00
_cell.angle_beta   90.00
_cell.angle_gamma   90.00
#
_symmetry.space_group_name_H-M   'P 1'
#
loop_
_entity.id
_entity.type
_entity.pdbx_description
1 polymer ?
#
loop_
_entity_poly.entity_id
_entity_poly.type
_entity_poly.pdbx_seq_one_letter_code
_entity_poly.pdbx_strand_id
1 'polypeptide(L)'
;SELFGVVIATRDGTLYSAGDVDYTFAIESTAKPFTAALVMQQYGGPEAIQEKIGVEPTGLPFNSKFPLLLLDERSVNPMVNAGAIASVSMVKAGSEDERWKTVLDYLSDFAGEPLQLMDEVYESEYTTSWSNRAIANLLYNDERLYSDPEEALRVYTKQSSVGVTTKQLAIMGATLANEGVNPKTGKRLLDAEHVPELLAIMLTAGFYDESGQWSYTAGLPSKTGVGGGIVSVVPGRFAIAAFSPRLNEAGNSVRAQEAIKEISTRLGLSLFLAPQR
;
A
#
# COMPACT_ATOMS: atom_id res chain seq x y z
N SER A 1 0.57 -23.54 -2.92
CA SER A 1 -0.09 -23.34 -1.64
C SER A 1 -1.60 -23.27 -1.81
N GLU A 2 -2.35 -23.84 -0.87
CA GLU A 2 -3.83 -23.87 -0.88
C GLU A 2 -4.43 -22.75 -0.05
N LEU A 3 -3.62 -21.96 0.65
CA LEU A 3 -4.07 -20.84 1.50
C LEU A 3 -4.91 -19.82 0.71
N PHE A 4 -6.03 -19.43 1.27
CA PHE A 4 -6.91 -18.39 0.76
C PHE A 4 -7.71 -17.79 1.90
N GLY A 5 -7.76 -16.48 2.01
CA GLY A 5 -8.59 -15.74 2.95
C GLY A 5 -9.19 -14.51 2.33
N VAL A 6 -10.40 -14.16 2.70
CA VAL A 6 -11.07 -12.92 2.32
C VAL A 6 -11.81 -12.32 3.50
N VAL A 7 -11.72 -11.01 3.67
CA VAL A 7 -12.37 -10.24 4.74
C VAL A 7 -12.97 -8.97 4.19
N ILE A 8 -14.20 -8.66 4.59
CA ILE A 8 -14.80 -7.33 4.45
C ILE A 8 -14.80 -6.72 5.86
N ALA A 9 -14.21 -5.53 5.99
CA ALA A 9 -14.22 -4.73 7.21
C ALA A 9 -15.03 -3.46 6.99
N THR A 10 -16.13 -3.30 7.69
CA THR A 10 -17.02 -2.14 7.59
C THR A 10 -16.45 -0.94 8.35
N ARG A 11 -16.95 0.27 8.07
CA ARG A 11 -16.48 1.49 8.73
C ARG A 11 -16.82 1.56 10.24
N ASP A 12 -17.61 0.65 10.78
CA ASP A 12 -17.87 0.46 12.23
C ASP A 12 -17.00 -0.63 12.85
N GLY A 13 -16.10 -1.26 12.05
CA GLY A 13 -15.19 -2.30 12.51
C GLY A 13 -15.77 -3.73 12.49
N THR A 14 -17.00 -3.94 12.00
CA THR A 14 -17.55 -5.28 11.83
C THR A 14 -16.81 -6.04 10.73
N LEU A 15 -16.45 -7.31 11.00
CA LEU A 15 -15.73 -8.17 10.06
C LEU A 15 -16.62 -9.29 9.54
N TYR A 16 -16.64 -9.47 8.23
CA TYR A 16 -17.16 -10.65 7.54
C TYR A 16 -16.00 -11.38 6.89
N SER A 17 -15.78 -12.64 7.22
CA SER A 17 -14.57 -13.37 6.85
C SER A 17 -14.83 -14.79 6.37
N ALA A 18 -13.98 -15.27 5.46
CA ALA A 18 -13.98 -16.65 4.99
C ALA A 18 -12.55 -17.11 4.65
N GLY A 19 -12.24 -18.37 4.96
CA GLY A 19 -10.95 -19.00 4.68
C GLY A 19 -9.87 -18.72 5.74
N ASP A 20 -8.60 -18.73 5.33
CA ASP A 20 -7.40 -18.66 6.18
C ASP A 20 -7.06 -17.23 6.60
N VAL A 21 -8.03 -16.51 7.19
CA VAL A 21 -7.95 -15.07 7.45
C VAL A 21 -7.02 -14.67 8.60
N ASP A 22 -6.62 -15.63 9.41
CA ASP A 22 -5.68 -15.46 10.54
C ASP A 22 -4.24 -15.88 10.19
N TYR A 23 -4.00 -16.37 8.97
CA TYR A 23 -2.65 -16.66 8.51
C TYR A 23 -1.85 -15.36 8.36
N THR A 24 -0.65 -15.33 8.97
CA THR A 24 0.27 -14.18 8.89
C THR A 24 1.13 -14.28 7.64
N PHE A 25 1.16 -13.21 6.85
CA PHE A 25 1.98 -13.07 5.65
C PHE A 25 2.67 -11.71 5.64
N ALA A 26 3.76 -11.58 4.86
CA ALA A 26 4.44 -10.30 4.72
C ALA A 26 3.53 -9.29 3.99
N ILE A 27 3.37 -8.10 4.57
CA ILE A 27 2.49 -7.03 4.04
C ILE A 27 2.90 -6.58 2.66
N GLU A 28 4.20 -6.59 2.36
CA GLU A 28 4.80 -6.23 1.09
C GLU A 28 4.31 -4.86 0.58
N SER A 29 4.09 -4.76 -0.71
CA SER A 29 3.65 -3.52 -1.33
C SER A 29 2.26 -3.04 -0.88
N THR A 30 1.48 -3.83 -0.14
CA THR A 30 0.24 -3.33 0.46
C THR A 30 0.48 -2.32 1.59
N ALA A 31 1.71 -2.20 2.11
CA ALA A 31 2.11 -1.17 3.06
C ALA A 31 2.20 0.25 2.46
N LYS A 32 2.47 0.36 1.16
CA LYS A 32 2.81 1.62 0.49
C LYS A 32 1.78 2.75 0.66
N PRO A 33 0.47 2.52 0.53
CA PRO A 33 -0.53 3.57 0.76
C PRO A 33 -0.47 4.14 2.17
N PHE A 34 -0.21 3.30 3.17
CA PHE A 34 -0.19 3.74 4.56
C PHE A 34 1.03 4.59 4.88
N THR A 35 2.19 4.29 4.29
CA THR A 35 3.37 5.16 4.41
C THR A 35 3.19 6.46 3.63
N ALA A 36 2.52 6.43 2.48
CA ALA A 36 2.13 7.66 1.79
C ALA A 36 1.20 8.52 2.66
N ALA A 37 0.21 7.91 3.33
CA ALA A 37 -0.65 8.59 4.30
C ALA A 37 0.15 9.20 5.46
N LEU A 38 1.16 8.50 6.00
CA LEU A 38 2.04 9.04 7.04
C LEU A 38 2.76 10.31 6.55
N VAL A 39 3.30 10.28 5.33
CA VAL A 39 3.95 11.46 4.75
C VAL A 39 2.96 12.60 4.58
N MET A 40 1.78 12.35 4.01
CA MET A 40 0.72 13.37 3.89
C MET A 40 0.40 13.99 5.25
N GLN A 41 0.19 13.18 6.28
CA GLN A 41 -0.12 13.66 7.64
C GLN A 41 1.03 14.45 8.27
N GLN A 42 2.29 14.03 8.08
CA GLN A 42 3.46 14.72 8.63
C GLN A 42 3.78 16.05 7.93
N TYR A 43 3.40 16.20 6.67
CA TYR A 43 3.69 17.38 5.85
C TYR A 43 2.47 18.31 5.65
N GLY A 44 1.31 17.93 6.18
CA GLY A 44 0.12 18.77 6.19
C GLY A 44 -0.72 18.70 4.91
N GLY A 45 -0.51 17.66 4.06
CA GLY A 45 -1.37 17.44 2.90
C GLY A 45 -0.76 16.58 1.79
N PRO A 46 -1.57 16.26 0.78
CA PRO A 46 -1.17 15.46 -0.37
C PRO A 46 -0.19 16.17 -1.31
N GLU A 47 -0.06 17.50 -1.22
CA GLU A 47 0.87 18.32 -2.00
C GLU A 47 2.32 17.83 -1.81
N ALA A 48 2.68 17.38 -0.61
CA ALA A 48 4.00 16.83 -0.34
C ALA A 48 4.31 15.59 -1.19
N ILE A 49 3.30 14.74 -1.46
CA ILE A 49 3.44 13.61 -2.37
C ILE A 49 3.52 14.11 -3.82
N GLN A 50 2.60 14.99 -4.22
CA GLN A 50 2.53 15.48 -5.59
C GLN A 50 3.81 16.21 -6.03
N GLU A 51 4.36 17.05 -5.18
CA GLU A 51 5.53 17.87 -5.48
C GLU A 51 6.84 17.09 -5.40
N LYS A 52 6.99 16.21 -4.38
CA LYS A 52 8.27 15.57 -4.06
C LYS A 52 8.41 14.16 -4.64
N ILE A 53 7.30 13.46 -4.87
CA ILE A 53 7.29 12.07 -5.35
C ILE A 53 6.61 11.99 -6.71
N GLY A 54 5.46 12.61 -6.85
CA GLY A 54 4.58 12.52 -8.00
C GLY A 54 3.37 11.63 -7.74
N VAL A 55 2.42 11.63 -8.68
CA VAL A 55 1.13 10.90 -8.57
C VAL A 55 0.81 10.13 -9.84
N GLU A 56 1.63 10.26 -10.89
CA GLU A 56 1.34 9.73 -12.22
C GLU A 56 1.57 8.22 -12.30
N PRO A 57 0.64 7.45 -12.87
CA PRO A 57 0.85 6.04 -13.19
C PRO A 57 1.87 5.90 -14.33
N THR A 58 2.66 4.82 -14.31
CA THR A 58 3.68 4.58 -15.34
C THR A 58 3.25 3.57 -16.41
N GLY A 59 2.31 2.69 -16.08
CA GLY A 59 1.99 1.53 -16.91
C GLY A 59 3.15 0.53 -17.04
N LEU A 60 4.13 0.59 -16.13
CA LEU A 60 5.33 -0.26 -16.13
C LEU A 60 5.37 -1.13 -14.86
N PRO A 61 6.18 -2.23 -14.86
CA PRO A 61 6.38 -3.05 -13.68
C PRO A 61 6.84 -2.25 -12.47
N PHE A 62 6.47 -2.69 -11.26
CA PHE A 62 6.66 -1.99 -9.99
C PHE A 62 8.12 -1.62 -9.64
N ASN A 63 9.09 -2.34 -10.20
CA ASN A 63 10.54 -2.15 -9.99
C ASN A 63 11.25 -1.57 -11.22
N SER A 64 10.51 -1.03 -12.19
CA SER A 64 11.09 -0.41 -13.38
C SER A 64 11.90 0.83 -13.00
N LYS A 65 13.09 0.94 -13.56
CA LYS A 65 13.96 2.11 -13.43
C LYS A 65 13.77 3.10 -14.59
N PHE A 66 13.08 2.66 -15.63
CA PHE A 66 12.93 3.46 -16.85
C PHE A 66 12.26 4.83 -16.60
N PRO A 67 11.20 4.94 -15.75
CA PRO A 67 10.62 6.23 -15.44
C PRO A 67 11.60 7.21 -14.79
N LEU A 68 12.55 6.72 -13.98
CA LEU A 68 13.55 7.58 -13.33
C LEU A 68 14.52 8.21 -14.33
N LEU A 69 14.70 7.58 -15.48
CA LEU A 69 15.59 8.08 -16.54
C LEU A 69 14.90 9.09 -17.47
N LEU A 70 13.55 9.15 -17.45
CA LEU A 70 12.76 9.99 -18.34
C LEU A 70 12.10 11.19 -17.64
N LEU A 71 11.95 11.14 -16.31
CA LEU A 71 11.23 12.15 -15.53
C LEU A 71 12.20 12.94 -14.68
N ASP A 72 12.38 14.22 -15.01
CA ASP A 72 13.43 15.06 -14.45
C ASP A 72 13.23 15.47 -12.98
N GLU A 73 12.00 15.44 -12.42
CA GLU A 73 11.75 16.08 -11.13
C GLU A 73 11.06 15.19 -10.08
N ARG A 74 10.64 13.95 -10.40
CA ARG A 74 9.77 13.14 -9.51
C ARG A 74 10.15 11.66 -9.53
N SER A 75 9.86 10.99 -8.41
CA SER A 75 10.04 9.53 -8.25
C SER A 75 8.86 8.72 -8.80
N VAL A 76 7.96 9.35 -9.56
CA VAL A 76 6.78 8.83 -10.23
C VAL A 76 5.52 8.82 -9.34
N ASN A 77 5.35 7.85 -8.45
CA ASN A 77 4.24 7.79 -7.49
C ASN A 77 4.57 6.83 -6.33
N PRO A 78 3.91 6.96 -5.18
CA PRO A 78 4.22 6.17 -3.99
C PRO A 78 3.81 4.69 -4.06
N MET A 79 3.09 4.24 -5.10
CA MET A 79 2.62 2.86 -5.22
C MET A 79 3.61 1.93 -5.94
N VAL A 80 4.64 2.48 -6.59
CA VAL A 80 5.78 1.74 -7.17
C VAL A 80 7.03 1.87 -6.28
N ASN A 81 8.03 1.00 -6.49
CA ASN A 81 9.18 0.93 -5.57
C ASN A 81 9.93 2.25 -5.46
N ALA A 82 10.17 2.95 -6.55
CA ALA A 82 10.90 4.23 -6.55
C ALA A 82 10.21 5.27 -5.66
N GLY A 83 8.92 5.51 -5.86
CA GLY A 83 8.17 6.45 -5.06
C GLY A 83 7.95 5.99 -3.61
N ALA A 84 7.86 4.68 -3.37
CA ALA A 84 7.73 4.14 -2.02
C ALA A 84 9.04 4.28 -1.20
N ILE A 85 10.20 4.06 -1.83
CA ILE A 85 11.52 4.30 -1.21
C ILE A 85 11.69 5.80 -0.91
N ALA A 86 11.30 6.67 -1.85
CA ALA A 86 11.28 8.11 -1.62
C ALA A 86 10.33 8.50 -0.48
N SER A 87 9.12 7.90 -0.41
CA SER A 87 8.16 8.16 0.68
C SER A 87 8.73 7.80 2.04
N VAL A 88 9.37 6.63 2.18
CA VAL A 88 10.02 6.22 3.43
C VAL A 88 11.12 7.20 3.82
N SER A 89 11.93 7.66 2.86
CA SER A 89 13.01 8.62 3.12
C SER A 89 12.50 9.99 3.60
N MET A 90 11.26 10.36 3.25
CA MET A 90 10.59 11.59 3.70
C MET A 90 10.05 11.51 5.13
N VAL A 91 9.85 10.32 5.70
CA VAL A 91 9.30 10.19 7.05
C VAL A 91 10.19 10.95 8.04
N LYS A 92 9.61 11.94 8.75
CA LYS A 92 10.34 12.79 9.71
C LYS A 92 10.78 11.97 10.89
N ALA A 93 12.09 11.93 11.12
CA ALA A 93 12.75 11.23 12.23
C ALA A 93 14.18 11.76 12.42
N GLY A 94 14.70 11.66 13.62
CA GLY A 94 16.07 12.06 13.95
C GLY A 94 17.13 10.97 13.71
N SER A 95 16.69 9.73 13.45
CA SER A 95 17.55 8.58 13.16
C SER A 95 16.83 7.51 12.35
N GLU A 96 17.58 6.53 11.83
CA GLU A 96 17.01 5.36 11.15
C GLU A 96 16.07 4.56 12.06
N ASP A 97 16.48 4.31 13.30
CA ASP A 97 15.67 3.55 14.27
C ASP A 97 14.37 4.28 14.62
N GLU A 98 14.42 5.59 14.77
CA GLU A 98 13.21 6.40 14.97
C GLU A 98 12.31 6.39 13.74
N ARG A 99 12.88 6.49 12.53
CA ARG A 99 12.12 6.39 11.28
C ARG A 99 11.43 5.03 11.15
N TRP A 100 12.17 3.95 11.39
CA TRP A 100 11.60 2.60 11.40
C TRP A 100 10.48 2.46 12.42
N LYS A 101 10.72 2.91 13.66
CA LYS A 101 9.71 2.89 14.72
C LYS A 101 8.46 3.67 14.32
N THR A 102 8.62 4.86 13.74
CA THR A 102 7.51 5.71 13.30
C THR A 102 6.68 5.00 12.22
N VAL A 103 7.32 4.34 11.25
CA VAL A 103 6.63 3.57 10.21
C VAL A 103 5.88 2.39 10.82
N LEU A 104 6.53 1.58 11.67
CA LEU A 104 5.92 0.40 12.29
C LEU A 104 4.75 0.78 13.21
N ASP A 105 4.90 1.82 14.02
CA ASP A 105 3.84 2.31 14.90
C ASP A 105 2.62 2.77 14.07
N TYR A 106 2.84 3.47 12.96
CA TYR A 106 1.76 3.95 12.12
C TYR A 106 1.04 2.81 11.37
N LEU A 107 1.77 1.81 10.88
CA LEU A 107 1.16 0.60 10.32
C LEU A 107 0.34 -0.15 11.38
N SER A 108 0.85 -0.25 12.62
CA SER A 108 0.15 -0.85 13.75
C SER A 108 -1.12 -0.07 14.12
N ASP A 109 -1.06 1.24 14.11
CA ASP A 109 -2.21 2.11 14.32
C ASP A 109 -3.29 1.88 13.24
N PHE A 110 -2.90 1.72 11.98
CA PHE A 110 -3.82 1.36 10.89
C PHE A 110 -4.45 -0.02 11.07
N ALA A 111 -3.69 -1.01 11.56
CA ALA A 111 -4.21 -2.35 11.87
C ALA A 111 -5.09 -2.36 13.15
N GLY A 112 -4.97 -1.33 13.99
CA GLY A 112 -5.64 -1.24 15.28
C GLY A 112 -5.09 -2.18 16.35
N GLU A 113 -3.87 -2.70 16.14
CA GLU A 113 -3.13 -3.56 17.05
C GLU A 113 -1.65 -3.64 16.64
N PRO A 114 -0.74 -4.02 17.57
CA PRO A 114 0.68 -4.10 17.26
C PRO A 114 0.99 -5.09 16.14
N LEU A 115 1.78 -4.64 15.17
CA LEU A 115 2.36 -5.48 14.13
C LEU A 115 3.84 -5.75 14.44
N GLN A 116 4.40 -6.79 13.83
CA GLN A 116 5.78 -7.20 14.05
C GLN A 116 6.52 -7.42 12.73
N LEU A 117 7.82 -7.17 12.76
CA LEU A 117 8.73 -7.51 11.67
C LEU A 117 8.86 -9.04 11.56
N MET A 118 8.84 -9.56 10.35
CA MET A 118 9.22 -10.94 10.04
C MET A 118 10.70 -10.95 9.67
N ASP A 119 11.58 -11.17 10.66
CA ASP A 119 13.03 -11.02 10.52
C ASP A 119 13.61 -11.87 9.38
N GLU A 120 13.15 -13.12 9.21
CA GLU A 120 13.62 -14.01 8.15
C GLU A 120 13.25 -13.47 6.74
N VAL A 121 12.08 -12.83 6.61
CA VAL A 121 11.65 -12.20 5.35
C VAL A 121 12.51 -10.96 5.09
N TYR A 122 12.70 -10.12 6.11
CA TYR A 122 13.54 -8.93 6.01
C TYR A 122 14.96 -9.27 5.56
N GLU A 123 15.62 -10.23 6.21
CA GLU A 123 16.98 -10.61 5.88
C GLU A 123 17.10 -11.18 4.46
N SER A 124 16.15 -12.02 4.06
CA SER A 124 16.09 -12.58 2.71
C SER A 124 15.93 -11.47 1.65
N GLU A 125 15.01 -10.55 1.87
CA GLU A 125 14.75 -9.46 0.93
C GLU A 125 15.88 -8.44 0.89
N TYR A 126 16.40 -8.02 2.04
CA TYR A 126 17.45 -7.02 2.09
C TYR A 126 18.74 -7.50 1.39
N THR A 127 19.12 -8.77 1.57
CA THR A 127 20.31 -9.34 0.93
C THR A 127 20.17 -9.48 -0.58
N THR A 128 18.97 -9.64 -1.10
CA THR A 128 18.69 -9.85 -2.54
C THR A 128 18.17 -8.60 -3.26
N SER A 129 18.01 -7.47 -2.57
CA SER A 129 17.34 -6.25 -3.07
C SER A 129 18.20 -5.38 -4.00
N TRP A 130 19.02 -5.97 -4.88
CA TRP A 130 19.91 -5.22 -5.80
C TRP A 130 19.18 -4.20 -6.67
N SER A 131 17.96 -4.53 -7.12
CA SER A 131 17.14 -3.60 -7.92
C SER A 131 16.72 -2.38 -7.11
N ASN A 132 16.25 -2.56 -5.88
CA ASN A 132 15.83 -1.47 -4.99
C ASN A 132 17.02 -0.61 -4.55
N ARG A 133 18.20 -1.24 -4.33
CA ARG A 133 19.44 -0.51 -4.04
C ARG A 133 19.86 0.38 -5.21
N ALA A 134 19.74 -0.12 -6.45
CA ALA A 134 20.01 0.68 -7.64
C ALA A 134 19.00 1.86 -7.75
N ILE A 135 17.72 1.63 -7.48
CA ILE A 135 16.68 2.67 -7.45
C ILE A 135 17.01 3.74 -6.39
N ALA A 136 17.34 3.35 -5.16
CA ALA A 136 17.68 4.29 -4.09
C ALA A 136 18.88 5.18 -4.46
N ASN A 137 19.93 4.59 -5.05
CA ASN A 137 21.10 5.34 -5.48
C ASN A 137 20.80 6.29 -6.66
N LEU A 138 19.96 5.90 -7.62
CA LEU A 138 19.50 6.79 -8.69
C LEU A 138 18.71 7.97 -8.13
N LEU A 139 17.75 7.71 -7.23
CA LEU A 139 16.99 8.76 -6.58
C LEU A 139 17.87 9.72 -5.79
N TYR A 140 18.89 9.21 -5.12
CA TYR A 140 19.83 10.03 -4.37
C TYR A 140 20.70 10.90 -5.30
N ASN A 141 21.22 10.32 -6.38
CA ASN A 141 21.98 11.05 -7.38
C ASN A 141 21.19 12.21 -8.00
N ASP A 142 19.89 12.01 -8.17
CA ASP A 142 18.99 12.98 -8.81
C ASP A 142 18.29 13.91 -7.77
N GLU A 143 18.77 13.93 -6.52
CA GLU A 143 18.23 14.74 -5.41
C GLU A 143 16.74 14.48 -5.09
N ARG A 144 16.27 13.26 -5.38
CA ARG A 144 14.89 12.79 -5.16
C ARG A 144 14.74 11.81 -4.00
N LEU A 145 15.79 11.65 -3.20
CA LEU A 145 15.79 10.89 -1.96
C LEU A 145 16.13 11.82 -0.79
N TYR A 146 15.43 11.69 0.31
CA TYR A 146 15.42 12.67 1.42
C TYR A 146 16.14 12.16 2.68
N SER A 147 16.80 11.01 2.61
CA SER A 147 17.71 10.46 3.61
C SER A 147 18.83 9.65 2.93
N ASP A 148 19.76 9.09 3.71
CA ASP A 148 20.79 8.20 3.19
C ASP A 148 20.19 7.02 2.41
N PRO A 149 20.74 6.62 1.24
CA PRO A 149 20.17 5.57 0.39
C PRO A 149 20.06 4.21 1.09
N GLU A 150 21.06 3.81 1.85
CA GLU A 150 21.03 2.53 2.55
C GLU A 150 20.07 2.56 3.75
N GLU A 151 19.95 3.70 4.44
CA GLU A 151 18.94 3.90 5.46
C GLU A 151 17.52 3.79 4.90
N ALA A 152 17.24 4.52 3.80
CA ALA A 152 15.94 4.46 3.13
C ALA A 152 15.61 3.03 2.68
N LEU A 153 16.60 2.32 2.12
CA LEU A 153 16.44 0.94 1.68
C LEU A 153 16.15 -0.01 2.83
N ARG A 154 16.88 0.10 3.95
CA ARG A 154 16.63 -0.75 5.13
C ARG A 154 15.23 -0.55 5.69
N VAL A 155 14.81 0.70 5.90
CA VAL A 155 13.47 1.00 6.43
C VAL A 155 12.38 0.58 5.45
N TYR A 156 12.57 0.80 4.15
CA TYR A 156 11.65 0.32 3.11
C TYR A 156 11.51 -1.22 3.12
N THR A 157 12.62 -1.93 3.24
CA THR A 157 12.59 -3.41 3.28
C THR A 157 11.94 -3.92 4.57
N LYS A 158 12.26 -3.31 5.73
CA LYS A 158 11.57 -3.61 7.00
C LYS A 158 10.06 -3.40 6.89
N GLN A 159 9.62 -2.27 6.31
CA GLN A 159 8.21 -1.99 6.08
C GLN A 159 7.53 -3.10 5.26
N SER A 160 8.14 -3.55 4.17
CA SER A 160 7.61 -4.61 3.31
C SER A 160 7.53 -5.95 4.03
N SER A 161 8.44 -6.19 4.97
CA SER A 161 8.57 -7.44 5.74
C SER A 161 7.73 -7.47 7.04
N VAL A 162 6.85 -6.51 7.27
CA VAL A 162 5.93 -6.55 8.42
C VAL A 162 4.88 -7.65 8.20
N GLY A 163 4.67 -8.47 9.24
CA GLY A 163 3.65 -9.53 9.23
C GLY A 163 2.25 -8.96 9.45
N VAL A 164 1.31 -9.34 8.58
CA VAL A 164 -0.11 -9.00 8.73
C VAL A 164 -0.99 -10.21 8.44
N THR A 165 -2.18 -10.22 9.02
CA THR A 165 -3.27 -11.13 8.64
C THR A 165 -4.24 -10.44 7.68
N THR A 166 -5.09 -11.21 7.00
CA THR A 166 -6.12 -10.64 6.13
C THR A 166 -7.11 -9.76 6.91
N LYS A 167 -7.39 -10.10 8.18
CA LYS A 167 -8.24 -9.28 9.06
C LYS A 167 -7.61 -7.91 9.35
N GLN A 168 -6.33 -7.89 9.71
CA GLN A 168 -5.60 -6.65 9.97
C GLN A 168 -5.54 -5.78 8.72
N LEU A 169 -5.21 -6.36 7.56
CA LEU A 169 -5.18 -5.63 6.29
C LEU A 169 -6.56 -5.05 5.92
N ALA A 170 -7.64 -5.78 6.21
CA ALA A 170 -9.01 -5.28 5.99
C ALA A 170 -9.34 -4.07 6.89
N ILE A 171 -8.94 -4.08 8.17
CA ILE A 171 -9.09 -2.95 9.10
C ILE A 171 -8.26 -1.74 8.62
N MET A 172 -7.02 -1.98 8.14
CA MET A 172 -6.21 -0.92 7.54
C MET A 172 -6.92 -0.24 6.37
N GLY A 173 -7.51 -1.02 5.47
CA GLY A 173 -8.33 -0.49 4.37
C GLY A 173 -9.62 0.20 4.86
N ALA A 174 -10.28 -0.35 5.87
CA ALA A 174 -11.50 0.23 6.46
C ALA A 174 -11.24 1.59 7.11
N THR A 175 -10.02 1.84 7.62
CA THR A 175 -9.59 3.15 8.09
C THR A 175 -9.68 4.19 6.98
N LEU A 176 -9.26 3.86 5.76
CA LEU A 176 -9.41 4.74 4.60
C LEU A 176 -10.87 4.88 4.17
N ALA A 177 -11.66 3.78 4.20
CA ALA A 177 -13.09 3.84 3.92
C ALA A 177 -13.87 4.67 4.95
N ASN A 178 -13.33 4.84 6.17
CA ASN A 178 -13.89 5.63 7.27
C ASN A 178 -13.19 6.99 7.43
N GLU A 179 -12.85 7.63 6.30
CA GLU A 179 -12.32 9.00 6.29
C GLU A 179 -11.05 9.17 7.16
N GLY A 180 -10.16 8.17 7.16
CA GLY A 180 -8.90 8.17 7.90
C GLY A 180 -9.01 7.89 9.40
N VAL A 181 -10.18 7.47 9.90
CA VAL A 181 -10.39 7.08 11.31
C VAL A 181 -10.40 5.56 11.42
N ASN A 182 -9.50 5.00 12.22
CA ASN A 182 -9.47 3.56 12.46
C ASN A 182 -10.77 3.10 13.17
N PRO A 183 -11.54 2.18 12.58
CA PRO A 183 -12.83 1.77 13.13
C PRO A 183 -12.74 0.97 14.42
N LYS A 184 -11.59 0.35 14.71
CA LYS A 184 -11.36 -0.45 15.91
C LYS A 184 -10.93 0.39 17.11
N THR A 185 -10.14 1.45 16.88
CA THR A 185 -9.54 2.28 17.95
C THR A 185 -10.14 3.68 18.05
N GLY A 186 -10.82 4.15 17.02
CA GLY A 186 -11.31 5.54 16.91
C GLY A 186 -10.22 6.58 16.65
N LYS A 187 -8.95 6.15 16.46
CA LYS A 187 -7.83 7.06 16.20
C LYS A 187 -7.88 7.58 14.77
N ARG A 188 -7.78 8.91 14.60
CA ARG A 188 -7.59 9.53 13.28
C ARG A 188 -6.13 9.38 12.88
N LEU A 189 -5.90 8.83 11.69
CA LEU A 189 -4.57 8.57 11.14
C LEU A 189 -4.27 9.40 9.90
N LEU A 190 -5.31 9.78 9.17
CA LEU A 190 -5.24 10.67 8.02
C LEU A 190 -6.40 11.65 8.09
N ASP A 191 -6.16 12.92 7.78
CA ASP A 191 -7.23 13.90 7.71
C ASP A 191 -8.20 13.56 6.57
N ALA A 192 -9.50 13.73 6.82
CA ALA A 192 -10.54 13.27 5.91
C ALA A 192 -10.41 13.88 4.51
N GLU A 193 -9.97 15.13 4.44
CA GLU A 193 -9.76 15.86 3.20
C GLU A 193 -8.61 15.32 2.33
N HIS A 194 -7.69 14.53 2.90
CA HIS A 194 -6.54 13.94 2.17
C HIS A 194 -6.78 12.49 1.71
N VAL A 195 -7.87 11.87 2.17
CA VAL A 195 -8.21 10.49 1.79
C VAL A 195 -8.52 10.36 0.29
N PRO A 196 -9.27 11.29 -0.34
CA PRO A 196 -9.58 11.20 -1.77
C PRO A 196 -8.35 11.12 -2.67
N GLU A 197 -7.32 11.93 -2.41
CA GLU A 197 -6.09 11.97 -3.20
C GLU A 197 -5.31 10.66 -3.07
N LEU A 198 -5.22 10.10 -1.86
CA LEU A 198 -4.61 8.79 -1.65
C LEU A 198 -5.36 7.69 -2.39
N LEU A 199 -6.70 7.67 -2.33
CA LEU A 199 -7.52 6.70 -3.04
C LEU A 199 -7.41 6.86 -4.56
N ALA A 200 -7.26 8.08 -5.07
CA ALA A 200 -7.03 8.34 -6.49
C ALA A 200 -5.70 7.71 -6.97
N ILE A 201 -4.62 7.87 -6.19
CA ILE A 201 -3.33 7.23 -6.51
C ILE A 201 -3.44 5.69 -6.43
N MET A 202 -4.17 5.16 -5.44
CA MET A 202 -4.43 3.72 -5.34
C MET A 202 -5.24 3.19 -6.54
N LEU A 203 -6.18 3.95 -7.07
CA LEU A 203 -6.97 3.56 -8.24
C LEU A 203 -6.12 3.51 -9.50
N THR A 204 -5.26 4.51 -9.71
CA THR A 204 -4.49 4.69 -10.95
C THR A 204 -3.20 3.91 -11.01
N ALA A 205 -2.58 3.60 -9.85
CA ALA A 205 -1.26 3.01 -9.77
C ALA A 205 -1.12 1.81 -8.82
N GLY A 206 -2.18 1.42 -8.10
CA GLY A 206 -2.11 0.42 -7.04
C GLY A 206 -1.89 -1.02 -7.49
N PHE A 207 -2.13 -1.32 -8.76
CA PHE A 207 -1.94 -2.62 -9.41
C PHE A 207 -0.79 -2.64 -10.42
N TYR A 208 0.18 -1.72 -10.27
CA TYR A 208 1.36 -1.64 -11.14
C TYR A 208 0.96 -1.43 -12.61
N ASP A 209 1.52 -2.22 -13.53
CA ASP A 209 1.19 -2.23 -14.95
C ASP A 209 -0.23 -2.74 -15.27
N GLU A 210 -0.88 -3.45 -14.33
CA GLU A 210 -2.29 -3.91 -14.46
C GLU A 210 -3.32 -2.93 -13.86
N SER A 211 -2.94 -1.72 -13.40
CA SER A 211 -3.86 -0.78 -12.76
C SER A 211 -5.03 -0.36 -13.65
N GLY A 212 -4.79 -0.17 -14.95
CA GLY A 212 -5.84 0.12 -15.93
C GLY A 212 -6.84 -1.04 -16.06
N GLN A 213 -6.34 -2.27 -16.17
CA GLN A 213 -7.17 -3.48 -16.24
C GLN A 213 -7.97 -3.68 -14.95
N TRP A 214 -7.36 -3.40 -13.79
CA TRP A 214 -8.03 -3.47 -12.50
C TRP A 214 -9.15 -2.45 -12.38
N SER A 215 -8.90 -1.19 -12.73
CA SER A 215 -9.91 -0.14 -12.75
C SER A 215 -11.06 -0.48 -13.68
N TYR A 216 -10.78 -1.08 -14.86
CA TYR A 216 -11.79 -1.50 -15.82
C TYR A 216 -12.66 -2.65 -15.29
N THR A 217 -12.11 -3.62 -14.57
CA THR A 217 -12.81 -4.84 -14.13
C THR A 217 -13.41 -4.75 -12.73
N ALA A 218 -12.67 -4.24 -11.75
CA ALA A 218 -13.11 -4.11 -10.36
C ALA A 218 -13.62 -2.70 -10.00
N GLY A 219 -13.00 -1.66 -10.60
CA GLY A 219 -13.39 -0.27 -10.41
C GLY A 219 -13.21 0.25 -8.98
N LEU A 220 -12.22 -0.27 -8.24
CA LEU A 220 -11.98 0.07 -6.83
C LEU A 220 -10.56 0.56 -6.60
N PRO A 221 -10.34 1.64 -5.81
CA PRO A 221 -9.04 1.98 -5.27
C PRO A 221 -8.45 0.80 -4.51
N SER A 222 -7.28 0.33 -4.93
CA SER A 222 -6.72 -0.92 -4.38
C SER A 222 -5.20 -0.88 -4.34
N LYS A 223 -4.61 -1.75 -3.50
CA LYS A 223 -3.18 -2.02 -3.51
C LYS A 223 -2.91 -3.51 -3.43
N THR A 224 -2.09 -3.99 -4.33
CA THR A 224 -1.58 -5.36 -4.37
C THR A 224 -0.18 -5.46 -3.78
N GLY A 225 0.20 -6.64 -3.31
CA GLY A 225 1.54 -6.97 -2.83
C GLY A 225 1.97 -8.38 -3.21
N VAL A 226 3.27 -8.55 -3.48
CA VAL A 226 3.84 -9.84 -3.87
C VAL A 226 3.80 -10.90 -2.75
N GLY A 227 3.46 -10.52 -1.51
CA GLY A 227 3.13 -11.47 -0.44
C GLY A 227 1.81 -12.22 -0.67
N GLY A 228 1.03 -11.85 -1.69
CA GLY A 228 -0.26 -12.47 -2.02
C GLY A 228 -1.47 -11.70 -1.48
N GLY A 229 -1.25 -10.58 -0.79
CA GLY A 229 -2.29 -9.71 -0.25
C GLY A 229 -2.79 -8.67 -1.25
N ILE A 230 -4.08 -8.37 -1.19
CA ILE A 230 -4.72 -7.24 -1.88
C ILE A 230 -5.65 -6.56 -0.88
N VAL A 231 -5.63 -5.22 -0.84
CA VAL A 231 -6.61 -4.40 -0.14
C VAL A 231 -7.31 -3.49 -1.14
N SER A 232 -8.65 -3.45 -1.07
CA SER A 232 -9.51 -2.60 -1.90
C SER A 232 -10.43 -1.79 -1.01
N VAL A 233 -10.62 -0.52 -1.34
CA VAL A 233 -11.43 0.41 -0.54
C VAL A 233 -12.72 0.73 -1.31
N VAL A 234 -13.85 0.61 -0.63
CA VAL A 234 -15.15 1.13 -1.06
C VAL A 234 -15.43 2.39 -0.25
N PRO A 235 -15.14 3.58 -0.79
CA PRO A 235 -15.16 4.83 -0.02
C PRO A 235 -16.49 5.05 0.72
N GLY A 236 -16.41 5.45 1.98
CA GLY A 236 -17.58 5.70 2.83
C GLY A 236 -18.35 4.45 3.27
N ARG A 237 -17.93 3.22 2.90
CA ARG A 237 -18.66 1.98 3.19
C ARG A 237 -17.85 0.94 3.95
N PHE A 238 -16.82 0.36 3.30
CA PHE A 238 -16.02 -0.74 3.85
C PHE A 238 -14.73 -0.94 3.03
N ALA A 239 -13.86 -1.82 3.50
CA ALA A 239 -12.76 -2.33 2.70
C ALA A 239 -12.87 -3.84 2.52
N ILE A 240 -12.24 -4.36 1.47
CA ILE A 240 -12.08 -5.77 1.18
C ILE A 240 -10.60 -6.06 1.19
N ALA A 241 -10.16 -7.02 2.00
CA ALA A 241 -8.84 -7.61 1.89
C ALA A 241 -8.96 -9.07 1.48
N ALA A 242 -8.08 -9.52 0.60
CA ALA A 242 -7.96 -10.92 0.24
C ALA A 242 -6.49 -11.33 0.18
N PHE A 243 -6.22 -12.58 0.53
CA PHE A 243 -4.89 -13.16 0.54
C PHE A 243 -4.90 -14.53 -0.13
N SER A 244 -3.93 -14.73 -1.02
CA SER A 244 -3.61 -16.04 -1.58
C SER A 244 -2.24 -16.01 -2.28
N PRO A 245 -1.34 -16.98 -2.04
CA PRO A 245 0.07 -16.87 -2.42
C PRO A 245 0.40 -17.13 -3.89
N ARG A 246 -0.51 -17.60 -4.75
CA ARG A 246 -0.21 -17.79 -6.18
C ARG A 246 -0.39 -16.48 -6.94
N LEU A 247 0.70 -16.01 -7.53
CA LEU A 247 0.76 -14.75 -8.27
C LEU A 247 0.74 -14.98 -9.79
N ASN A 248 0.25 -13.97 -10.53
CA ASN A 248 0.45 -13.90 -11.98
C ASN A 248 1.83 -13.28 -12.32
N GLU A 249 2.12 -13.08 -13.60
CA GLU A 249 3.40 -12.54 -14.08
C GLU A 249 3.67 -11.10 -13.60
N ALA A 250 2.63 -10.31 -13.38
CA ALA A 250 2.74 -8.95 -12.85
C ALA A 250 2.97 -8.91 -11.32
N GLY A 251 2.93 -10.06 -10.63
CA GLY A 251 3.10 -10.16 -9.18
C GLY A 251 1.81 -10.00 -8.38
N ASN A 252 0.64 -10.13 -9.00
CA ASN A 252 -0.67 -9.98 -8.38
C ASN A 252 -1.29 -11.34 -8.05
N SER A 253 -1.88 -11.49 -6.85
CA SER A 253 -2.53 -12.73 -6.43
C SER A 253 -3.72 -13.06 -7.33
N VAL A 254 -3.69 -14.22 -7.98
CA VAL A 254 -4.74 -14.66 -8.94
C VAL A 254 -6.08 -14.82 -8.24
N ARG A 255 -6.13 -15.63 -7.16
CA ARG A 255 -7.40 -15.93 -6.47
C ARG A 255 -7.94 -14.74 -5.69
N ALA A 256 -7.07 -13.91 -5.09
CA ALA A 256 -7.50 -12.71 -4.39
C ALA A 256 -8.12 -11.69 -5.35
N GLN A 257 -7.56 -11.52 -6.57
CA GLN A 257 -8.16 -10.68 -7.61
C GLN A 257 -9.57 -11.16 -7.98
N GLU A 258 -9.73 -12.47 -8.26
CA GLU A 258 -11.02 -13.03 -8.66
C GLU A 258 -12.07 -12.88 -7.55
N ALA A 259 -11.69 -13.11 -6.29
CA ALA A 259 -12.60 -12.92 -5.16
C ALA A 259 -13.09 -11.45 -5.03
N ILE A 260 -12.18 -10.48 -5.13
CA ILE A 260 -12.55 -9.07 -5.03
C ILE A 260 -13.37 -8.61 -6.23
N LYS A 261 -13.04 -9.04 -7.45
CA LYS A 261 -13.84 -8.76 -8.66
C LYS A 261 -15.26 -9.31 -8.53
N GLU A 262 -15.40 -10.55 -8.06
CA GLU A 262 -16.71 -11.18 -7.87
C GLU A 262 -17.54 -10.41 -6.83
N ILE A 263 -16.93 -10.03 -5.69
CA ILE A 263 -17.60 -9.22 -4.67
C ILE A 263 -17.99 -7.84 -5.25
N SER A 264 -17.07 -7.19 -5.97
CA SER A 264 -17.35 -5.89 -6.60
C SER A 264 -18.51 -5.96 -7.58
N THR A 265 -18.54 -6.99 -8.42
CA THR A 265 -19.59 -7.20 -9.43
C THR A 265 -20.93 -7.47 -8.76
N ARG A 266 -20.99 -8.44 -7.83
CA ARG A 266 -22.25 -8.84 -7.18
C ARG A 266 -22.87 -7.74 -6.33
N LEU A 267 -22.06 -6.93 -5.69
CA LEU A 267 -22.53 -5.84 -4.82
C LEU A 267 -22.60 -4.48 -5.54
N GLY A 268 -22.24 -4.40 -6.82
CA GLY A 268 -22.27 -3.16 -7.59
C GLY A 268 -21.36 -2.07 -6.99
N LEU A 269 -20.08 -2.40 -6.71
CA LEU A 269 -19.19 -1.54 -5.95
C LEU A 269 -18.30 -0.62 -6.79
N SER A 270 -18.20 -0.87 -8.10
CA SER A 270 -17.36 -0.06 -8.99
C SER A 270 -17.72 1.43 -8.88
N LEU A 271 -16.71 2.28 -8.72
CA LEU A 271 -16.86 3.75 -8.67
C LEU A 271 -17.48 4.34 -9.94
N PHE A 272 -17.45 3.58 -11.04
CA PHE A 272 -17.96 4.01 -12.36
C PHE A 272 -19.44 3.68 -12.58
N LEU A 273 -20.07 2.98 -11.65
CA LEU A 273 -21.51 2.71 -11.71
C LEU A 273 -22.29 3.97 -11.31
N ALA A 274 -23.35 4.27 -12.07
CA ALA A 274 -24.27 5.32 -11.67
C ALA A 274 -24.89 4.97 -10.31
N PRO A 275 -25.11 5.97 -9.41
CA PRO A 275 -25.82 5.72 -8.16
C PRO A 275 -27.18 5.06 -8.45
N GLN A 276 -27.44 3.92 -7.82
CA GLN A 276 -28.77 3.34 -7.87
C GLN A 276 -29.72 4.32 -7.18
N ARG A 277 -30.70 4.83 -7.92
CA ARG A 277 -31.73 5.76 -7.43
C ARG A 277 -32.69 5.08 -6.47
#